data_b2909ffffb48c421690aee0da519dd77
#
_entry.id   b2909ffffb48c421690aee0da519dd77
#
_cell.length_a   1.000
_cell.length_b   1.000
_cell.length_c   1.000
_cell.angle_alpha   90.00
_cell.angle_beta   90.00
_cell.angle_gamma   90.00
#
_symmetry.space_group_name_H-M   'P 1'
#
loop_
_entity.id
_entity.type
_entity.pdbx_description
1 polymer ?
#
loop_
_entity_poly.entity_id
_entity_poly.type
_entity_poly.pdbx_seq_one_letter_code
_entity_poly.pdbx_strand_id
1 'polypeptide(L)' 'MSPIDEAIEDLKSQESPAFRSTTHKYQVDHQTLRRRFLGIQLLKAEYHET' A
#
# COMPACT_ATOMS: atom_id res chain seq x y z
N MET A 1 -3.52 -14.71 -3.75
CA MET A 1 -3.12 -13.29 -3.68
C MET A 1 -1.62 -13.16 -3.78
N SER A 2 -1.17 -12.12 -4.41
CA SER A 2 0.26 -11.87 -4.53
C SER A 2 0.78 -11.21 -3.24
N PRO A 3 2.10 -11.33 -2.98
CA PRO A 3 2.66 -10.68 -1.79
C PRO A 3 2.41 -9.17 -1.75
N ILE A 4 2.34 -8.54 -2.91
CA ILE A 4 2.04 -7.11 -2.99
C ILE A 4 0.63 -6.83 -2.47
N ASP A 5 -0.34 -7.64 -2.89
CA ASP A 5 -1.72 -7.47 -2.44
C ASP A 5 -1.83 -7.66 -0.93
N GLU A 6 -1.17 -8.68 -0.40
CA GLU A 6 -1.19 -8.91 1.04
C GLU A 6 -0.56 -7.76 1.80
N ALA A 7 0.54 -7.23 1.27
CA ALA A 7 1.21 -6.10 1.90
C ALA A 7 0.32 -4.87 1.92
N ILE A 8 -0.42 -4.64 0.84
CA ILE A 8 -1.33 -3.50 0.76
C ILE A 8 -2.45 -3.65 1.77
N GLU A 9 -2.99 -4.86 1.91
CA GLU A 9 -4.04 -5.10 2.89
C GLU A 9 -3.53 -4.84 4.30
N ASP A 10 -2.29 -5.26 4.57
CA ASP A 10 -1.69 -5.01 5.87
C ASP A 10 -1.55 -3.52 6.13
N LEU A 11 -1.09 -2.78 5.13
CA LEU A 11 -0.93 -1.34 5.25
C LEU A 11 -2.27 -0.65 5.52
N LYS A 12 -3.32 -1.10 4.88
CA LYS A 12 -4.64 -0.53 5.06
C LYS A 12 -5.14 -0.68 6.49
N SER A 13 -4.76 -1.77 7.14
CA SER A 13 -5.20 -2.01 8.51
C SER A 13 -4.33 -1.33 9.55
N GLN A 14 -3.23 -0.72 9.13
CA GLN A 14 -2.35 0.00 10.04
C GLN A 14 -2.80 1.45 10.17
N GLU A 15 -2.78 1.97 11.38
CA GLU A 15 -3.09 3.37 11.61
C GLU A 15 -2.02 4.24 10.95
N SER A 16 -0.78 3.83 11.10
CA SER A 16 0.35 4.53 10.53
C SER A 16 1.09 3.58 9.60
N PRO A 17 0.89 3.70 8.29
CA PRO A 17 1.48 2.73 7.36
C PRO A 17 3.01 2.71 7.47
N ALA A 18 3.55 1.55 7.84
CA ALA A 18 4.99 1.36 7.97
C ALA A 18 5.48 0.61 6.72
N PHE A 19 5.77 1.36 5.67
CA PHE A 19 6.18 0.76 4.40
C PHE A 19 7.43 -0.10 4.56
N ARG A 20 8.42 0.43 5.28
CA ARG A 20 9.68 -0.29 5.45
C ARG A 20 9.48 -1.65 6.11
N SER A 21 8.76 -1.67 7.20
CA SER A 21 8.49 -2.91 7.91
C SER A 21 7.69 -3.87 7.05
N THR A 22 6.70 -3.35 6.36
CA THR A 22 5.83 -4.17 5.54
C THR A 22 6.58 -4.77 4.36
N THR A 23 7.42 -3.97 3.69
CA THR A 23 8.20 -4.48 2.58
C THR A 23 9.17 -5.57 3.03
N HIS A 24 9.74 -5.40 4.20
CA HIS A 24 10.65 -6.40 4.76
C HIS A 24 9.89 -7.68 5.12
N LYS A 25 8.73 -7.52 5.70
CA LYS A 25 7.91 -8.63 6.12
C LYS A 25 7.45 -9.50 4.96
N TYR A 26 7.01 -8.87 3.89
CA TYR A 26 6.50 -9.58 2.72
C TYR A 26 7.53 -9.74 1.62
N GLN A 27 8.72 -9.21 1.82
CA GLN A 27 9.81 -9.28 0.85
C GLN A 27 9.38 -8.77 -0.52
N VAL A 28 8.73 -7.63 -0.52
CA VAL A 28 8.30 -6.98 -1.75
C VAL A 28 9.11 -5.71 -1.96
N ASP A 29 9.12 -5.21 -3.19
CA ASP A 29 9.84 -3.99 -3.52
C ASP A 29 9.17 -2.79 -2.86
N HIS A 30 9.95 -2.00 -2.14
CA HIS A 30 9.43 -0.84 -1.42
C HIS A 30 8.76 0.15 -2.37
N GLN A 31 9.43 0.44 -3.48
CA GLN A 31 8.92 1.40 -4.44
C GLN A 31 7.62 0.92 -5.07
N THR A 32 7.58 -0.35 -5.45
CA THR A 32 6.38 -0.92 -6.04
C THR A 32 5.22 -0.89 -5.07
N LEU A 33 5.47 -1.28 -3.83
CA LEU A 33 4.42 -1.29 -2.81
C LEU A 33 3.91 0.11 -2.55
N ARG A 34 4.82 1.04 -2.41
CA ARG A 34 4.45 2.42 -2.14
C ARG A 34 3.63 3.02 -3.27
N ARG A 35 4.06 2.81 -4.50
CA ARG A 35 3.36 3.35 -5.66
C ARG A 35 1.96 2.78 -5.77
N ARG A 36 1.82 1.49 -5.56
CA ARG A 36 0.50 0.87 -5.63
C ARG A 36 -0.43 1.37 -4.53
N PHE A 37 0.11 1.47 -3.32
CA PHE A 37 -0.67 1.95 -2.20
C PHE A 37 -1.13 3.39 -2.42
N LEU A 38 -0.21 4.26 -2.81
CA LEU A 38 -0.53 5.66 -3.06
C LEU A 38 -1.45 5.81 -4.26
N GLY A 39 -1.28 4.96 -5.25
CA GLY A 39 -2.15 4.97 -6.42
C GLY A 39 -3.60 4.72 -6.05
N ILE A 40 -3.82 3.79 -5.16
CA ILE A 40 -5.16 3.49 -4.67
C ILE A 40 -5.72 4.69 -3.90
N GLN A 41 -4.90 5.30 -3.08
CA GLN A 41 -5.31 6.47 -2.30
C GLN A 41 -5.65 7.65 -3.22
N LEU A 42 -4.82 7.87 -4.23
CA LEU A 42 -5.04 8.96 -5.16
C LEU A 42 -6.33 8.77 -5.95
N LEU A 43 -6.58 7.56 -6.38
CA LEU A 43 -7.81 7.26 -7.10
C LEU A 43 -9.02 7.56 -6.24
N LYS A 44 -8.93 7.21 -4.97
CA LYS A 44 -10.02 7.48 -4.05
C LYS A 44 -10.23 8.96 -3.85
N ALA A 45 -9.12 9.69 -3.74
CA ALA A 45 -9.18 11.14 -3.55
C ALA A 45 -9.79 11.82 -4.77
N GLU A 46 -9.38 11.40 -5.95
CA GLU A 46 -9.92 11.95 -7.18
C GLU A 46 -11.41 11.72 -7.29
N TYR A 47 -11.80 10.53 -6.94
CA TYR A 47 -13.19 10.14 -6.98
C TYR A 47 -14.03 11.00 -6.05
N HIS A 48 -13.46 11.29 -4.91
CA HIS A 48 -14.13 12.07 -3.88
C HIS A 48 -14.32 13.52 -4.30
N GLU A 49 -13.42 14.03 -5.08
CA GLU A 49 -13.46 15.42 -5.50
C GLU A 49 -14.54 15.73 -6.49
N THR A 50 -14.88 14.75 -7.30
CA THR A 50 -15.95 14.96 -8.25
C THR A 50 -17.29 14.64 -7.64
#